data_d7eaa55f779c6a8aaec7fc0fcb4a2c36
#
_entry.id   d7eaa55f779c6a8aaec7fc0fcb4a2c36
#
_cell.length_a   1.000
_cell.length_b   1.000
_cell.length_c   1.000
_cell.angle_alpha   90.00
_cell.angle_beta   90.00
_cell.angle_gamma   90.00
#
_symmetry.space_group_name_H-M   'P 1'
#
loop_
_entity.id
_entity.type
_entity.pdbx_description
1 polymer ?
#
loop_
_entity_poly.entity_id
_entity_poly.type
_entity_poly.pdbx_seq_one_letter_code
_entity_poly.pdbx_strand_id
1 'polypeptide(L)'
;MSSKLFARLGTLHWSWAAVFSLIVGGGLLTACGGGGQIEPFKPSRVLAFGDELSVIEPDGRKYSINAFKQVTGSGGTLVDDPTTLDCARDPIWVQAVASAFGLAFDRCLGTATVASGQVLAQVGHKVSDLPAQILGVQGAVLGEKDIALVMLGMNDILEIYAEYPRLSRDALISLARARGRALGRLINDLALRGPAVVVLTVPDISLSPFALAQNTSTGDPTRSKLIFDLVKVFNDNTSIELINDGRLIGLIYADIETQNMVEFPSSFNLSNVTAAACKDTAPLPNCTTATLKDAVPPAAAPTATSWLWADDLRLSPAGHSRLGQLAASRAVNNPF
;
A
#
# COMPACT_ATOMS: atom_id res chain seq x y z
N MET A 1 51.08 32.90 53.19
CA MET A 1 50.96 34.34 53.41
C MET A 1 49.47 34.64 53.30
N SER A 2 48.83 34.77 54.48
CA SER A 2 48.45 36.03 55.15
C SER A 2 47.33 36.73 54.33
N SER A 3 46.19 37.12 54.82
CA SER A 3 45.57 37.16 56.13
C SER A 3 44.13 37.72 55.98
N LYS A 4 43.23 37.21 56.83
CA LYS A 4 42.29 37.93 57.75
C LYS A 4 41.15 38.74 57.07
N LEU A 5 39.92 38.36 57.37
CA LEU A 5 39.09 38.61 58.55
C LEU A 5 38.39 39.97 58.54
N PHE A 6 37.12 40.05 58.55
CA PHE A 6 36.27 40.51 59.66
C PHE A 6 34.79 40.57 59.28
N ALA A 7 34.06 40.05 60.21
CA ALA A 7 32.61 40.05 60.30
C ALA A 7 32.04 41.43 60.64
N ARG A 8 30.75 41.66 60.32
CA ARG A 8 29.84 42.28 61.30
C ARG A 8 28.38 41.96 61.02
N LEU A 9 27.74 41.55 62.10
CA LEU A 9 26.29 41.42 62.27
C LEU A 9 25.55 42.78 62.13
N GLY A 10 24.28 42.72 61.75
CA GLY A 10 23.33 43.83 61.84
C GLY A 10 21.92 43.39 61.55
N THR A 11 21.23 42.81 62.53
CA THR A 11 19.82 42.99 62.99
C THR A 11 18.73 43.30 61.99
N LEU A 12 17.84 42.32 61.79
CA LEU A 12 16.44 42.29 62.27
C LEU A 12 15.64 43.60 62.16
N HIS A 13 14.64 43.64 61.34
CA HIS A 13 13.23 44.00 61.72
C HIS A 13 12.27 43.91 60.56
N TRP A 14 11.25 43.09 60.70
CA TRP A 14 9.82 43.26 60.41
C TRP A 14 9.37 43.74 59.05
N SER A 15 8.66 42.89 58.33
CA SER A 15 7.25 43.14 57.98
C SER A 15 6.57 41.89 57.45
N TRP A 16 5.73 41.36 58.25
CA TRP A 16 4.72 40.32 57.94
C TRP A 16 3.54 40.96 57.15
N ALA A 17 3.74 41.32 55.90
CA ALA A 17 2.65 41.87 55.05
C ALA A 17 2.69 41.47 53.58
N ALA A 18 3.56 40.54 53.17
CA ALA A 18 3.73 40.19 51.75
C ALA A 18 3.39 38.73 51.40
N VAL A 19 2.78 37.95 52.30
CA VAL A 19 2.54 36.50 52.07
C VAL A 19 1.07 36.19 51.72
N PHE A 20 0.17 37.14 51.72
CA PHE A 20 -1.28 36.89 51.47
C PHE A 20 -1.79 37.27 50.08
N SER A 21 -0.95 37.79 49.18
CA SER A 21 -1.38 38.22 47.84
C SER A 21 -0.94 37.32 46.69
N LEU A 22 -0.34 36.18 46.94
CA LEU A 22 0.19 35.26 45.92
C LEU A 22 -0.62 33.95 45.73
N ILE A 23 -1.75 33.80 46.42
CA ILE A 23 -2.56 32.56 46.38
C ILE A 23 -3.86 32.74 45.52
N VAL A 24 -4.19 33.94 45.08
CA VAL A 24 -5.41 34.14 44.23
C VAL A 24 -5.11 34.25 42.73
N GLY A 25 -3.85 34.31 42.30
CA GLY A 25 -3.47 34.46 40.89
C GLY A 25 -3.20 33.12 40.18
N GLY A 26 -3.20 31.97 40.85
CA GLY A 26 -2.83 30.66 40.29
C GLY A 26 -3.97 29.77 39.77
N GLY A 27 -5.21 30.24 39.83
CA GLY A 27 -6.40 29.41 39.60
C GLY A 27 -7.10 29.51 38.25
N LEU A 28 -6.57 30.24 37.26
CA LEU A 28 -7.28 30.48 35.98
C LEU A 28 -6.49 30.09 34.70
N LEU A 29 -5.47 29.25 34.80
CA LEU A 29 -4.73 28.76 33.61
C LEU A 29 -4.93 27.28 33.31
N THR A 30 -5.97 26.63 33.81
CA THR A 30 -6.30 25.23 33.48
C THR A 30 -7.56 25.09 32.61
N ALA A 31 -7.77 25.99 31.66
CA ALA A 31 -8.91 25.91 30.76
C ALA A 31 -8.51 26.18 29.31
N CYS A 32 -7.47 25.52 28.80
CA CYS A 32 -7.19 25.40 27.37
C CYS A 32 -6.55 24.05 27.12
N GLY A 33 -7.34 22.99 27.09
CA GLY A 33 -6.86 21.61 26.84
C GLY A 33 -7.97 20.59 26.68
N GLY A 34 -9.17 21.04 26.36
CA GLY A 34 -10.27 20.16 26.00
C GLY A 34 -10.26 19.81 24.50
N GLY A 35 -9.11 19.52 23.93
CA GLY A 35 -9.05 18.75 22.68
C GLY A 35 -9.42 17.33 23.05
N GLY A 36 -10.65 16.88 22.80
CA GLY A 36 -10.97 15.47 22.87
C GLY A 36 -9.90 14.71 22.09
N GLN A 37 -9.20 13.78 22.73
CA GLN A 37 -8.30 12.89 22.02
C GLN A 37 -9.16 12.16 21.01
N ILE A 38 -8.90 12.38 19.71
CA ILE A 38 -9.53 11.58 18.65
C ILE A 38 -9.03 10.17 18.91
N GLU A 39 -9.93 9.25 19.24
CA GLU A 39 -9.56 7.85 19.40
C GLU A 39 -8.97 7.33 18.08
N PRO A 40 -7.84 6.61 18.13
CA PRO A 40 -7.28 6.01 16.92
C PRO A 40 -8.30 5.09 16.26
N PHE A 41 -8.40 5.16 14.95
CA PHE A 41 -9.23 4.25 14.17
C PHE A 41 -8.87 2.78 14.43
N LYS A 42 -9.85 1.98 14.80
CA LYS A 42 -9.69 0.55 15.13
C LYS A 42 -10.71 -0.28 14.34
N PRO A 43 -10.40 -0.62 13.09
CA PRO A 43 -11.29 -1.47 12.31
C PRO A 43 -11.37 -2.87 12.91
N SER A 44 -12.53 -3.49 12.76
CA SER A 44 -12.76 -4.90 13.13
C SER A 44 -12.82 -5.82 11.92
N ARG A 45 -12.90 -5.26 10.69
CA ARG A 45 -12.96 -6.00 9.44
C ARG A 45 -12.19 -5.27 8.34
N VAL A 46 -11.45 -6.05 7.52
CA VAL A 46 -10.74 -5.58 6.34
C VAL A 46 -11.33 -6.18 5.07
N LEU A 47 -11.55 -5.36 4.04
CA LEU A 47 -12.16 -5.76 2.77
C LEU A 47 -11.23 -5.34 1.62
N ALA A 48 -10.73 -6.30 0.84
CA ALA A 48 -9.86 -6.05 -0.29
C ALA A 48 -10.65 -6.09 -1.61
N PHE A 49 -10.68 -4.98 -2.31
CA PHE A 49 -11.30 -4.80 -3.63
C PHE A 49 -10.23 -4.51 -4.68
N GLY A 50 -10.49 -4.91 -5.90
CA GLY A 50 -9.59 -4.58 -7.00
C GLY A 50 -9.35 -5.73 -7.98
N ASP A 51 -8.17 -5.69 -8.56
CA ASP A 51 -7.67 -6.66 -9.53
C ASP A 51 -6.62 -7.60 -8.89
N GLU A 52 -5.84 -8.29 -9.71
CA GLU A 52 -4.85 -9.30 -9.30
C GLU A 52 -3.80 -8.79 -8.30
N LEU A 53 -3.52 -7.47 -8.26
CA LEU A 53 -2.58 -6.90 -7.29
C LEU A 53 -3.10 -6.96 -5.84
N SER A 54 -4.39 -7.25 -5.67
CA SER A 54 -5.05 -7.37 -4.36
C SER A 54 -5.60 -8.78 -4.08
N VAL A 55 -5.35 -9.74 -5.00
CA VAL A 55 -5.89 -11.11 -4.90
C VAL A 55 -5.03 -11.98 -3.99
N ILE A 56 -5.69 -12.68 -3.09
CA ILE A 56 -5.20 -13.90 -2.44
C ILE A 56 -6.14 -15.03 -2.90
N GLU A 57 -5.59 -16.03 -3.56
CA GLU A 57 -6.36 -17.19 -4.02
C GLU A 57 -6.86 -18.05 -2.84
N PRO A 58 -7.87 -18.91 -3.03
CA PRO A 58 -8.37 -19.77 -1.97
C PRO A 58 -7.32 -20.71 -1.35
N ASP A 59 -6.25 -21.01 -2.08
CA ASP A 59 -5.12 -21.82 -1.62
C ASP A 59 -3.95 -20.97 -1.05
N GLY A 60 -4.16 -19.66 -0.87
CA GLY A 60 -3.21 -18.72 -0.30
C GLY A 60 -2.20 -18.16 -1.30
N ARG A 61 -2.21 -18.56 -2.58
CA ARG A 61 -1.33 -17.99 -3.60
C ARG A 61 -1.73 -16.54 -3.93
N LYS A 62 -0.73 -15.76 -4.32
CA LYS A 62 -0.84 -14.34 -4.66
C LYS A 62 -0.29 -14.11 -6.07
N TYR A 63 -0.75 -13.08 -6.73
CA TYR A 63 -0.20 -12.65 -8.03
C TYR A 63 1.10 -11.85 -7.84
N SER A 64 2.04 -12.48 -7.16
CA SER A 64 3.40 -12.06 -6.87
C SER A 64 4.28 -13.29 -6.68
N ILE A 65 5.52 -13.16 -6.18
CA ILE A 65 6.36 -14.29 -5.83
C ILE A 65 5.83 -14.89 -4.52
N ASN A 66 5.53 -16.19 -4.52
CA ASN A 66 5.06 -16.90 -3.34
C ASN A 66 6.21 -17.56 -2.59
N ALA A 67 6.15 -17.58 -1.27
CA ALA A 67 7.17 -18.20 -0.42
C ALA A 67 6.70 -19.53 0.14
N PHE A 68 7.65 -20.40 0.45
CA PHE A 68 7.42 -21.66 1.14
C PHE A 68 7.49 -21.46 2.66
N LYS A 69 6.83 -22.36 3.39
CA LYS A 69 6.94 -22.43 4.84
C LYS A 69 8.35 -22.79 5.25
N GLN A 70 8.88 -22.13 6.26
CA GLN A 70 10.16 -22.48 6.84
C GLN A 70 10.02 -23.55 7.90
N VAL A 71 10.89 -24.55 7.83
CA VAL A 71 10.99 -25.63 8.80
C VAL A 71 12.43 -25.72 9.31
N THR A 72 12.62 -26.26 10.49
CA THR A 72 13.97 -26.49 11.04
C THR A 72 14.60 -27.68 10.35
N GLY A 73 15.64 -27.42 9.57
CA GLY A 73 16.46 -28.46 8.92
C GLY A 73 17.52 -29.07 9.83
N SER A 74 18.35 -29.93 9.25
CA SER A 74 19.48 -30.50 9.95
C SER A 74 20.46 -29.44 10.41
N GLY A 75 20.85 -29.48 11.68
CA GLY A 75 21.74 -28.46 12.29
C GLY A 75 21.05 -27.23 12.82
N GLY A 76 19.71 -27.19 12.88
CA GLY A 76 18.94 -26.08 13.49
C GLY A 76 18.76 -24.86 12.57
N THR A 77 19.18 -24.92 11.32
CA THR A 77 18.95 -23.86 10.33
C THR A 77 17.53 -23.92 9.77
N LEU A 78 16.93 -22.73 9.49
CA LEU A 78 15.65 -22.68 8.79
C LEU A 78 15.86 -22.93 7.31
N VAL A 79 15.05 -23.83 6.76
CA VAL A 79 15.02 -24.17 5.33
C VAL A 79 13.58 -24.10 4.81
N ASP A 80 13.41 -23.76 3.55
CA ASP A 80 12.09 -23.74 2.92
C ASP A 80 11.60 -25.18 2.68
N ASP A 81 10.36 -25.49 3.06
CA ASP A 81 9.67 -26.73 2.71
C ASP A 81 9.02 -26.57 1.32
N PRO A 82 9.54 -27.16 0.26
CA PRO A 82 9.06 -26.94 -1.11
C PRO A 82 7.66 -27.51 -1.37
N THR A 83 7.07 -28.19 -0.39
CA THR A 83 5.74 -28.80 -0.53
C THR A 83 4.63 -27.95 0.07
N THR A 84 4.96 -26.96 0.91
CA THR A 84 3.99 -26.18 1.66
C THR A 84 4.22 -24.69 1.46
N LEU A 85 3.25 -24.01 0.85
CA LEU A 85 3.26 -22.54 0.73
C LEU A 85 2.95 -21.89 2.06
N ASP A 86 3.57 -20.75 2.30
CA ASP A 86 3.23 -19.84 3.40
C ASP A 86 2.69 -18.53 2.84
N CYS A 87 1.38 -18.39 2.84
CA CYS A 87 0.71 -17.20 2.33
C CYS A 87 1.04 -15.92 3.11
N ALA A 88 1.50 -16.04 4.35
CA ALA A 88 1.86 -14.90 5.21
C ALA A 88 3.28 -14.38 4.93
N ARG A 89 4.14 -15.21 4.35
CA ARG A 89 5.46 -14.76 3.89
C ARG A 89 5.32 -13.97 2.59
N ASP A 90 6.21 -13.02 2.39
CA ASP A 90 6.23 -12.15 1.22
C ASP A 90 4.83 -11.55 0.93
N PRO A 91 4.27 -10.79 1.91
CA PRO A 91 2.89 -10.34 1.84
C PRO A 91 2.68 -9.34 0.72
N ILE A 92 1.49 -9.35 0.12
CA ILE A 92 1.05 -8.27 -0.76
C ILE A 92 0.52 -7.08 0.05
N TRP A 93 0.35 -5.94 -0.58
CA TRP A 93 0.03 -4.67 0.08
C TRP A 93 -1.21 -4.70 1.00
N VAL A 94 -2.26 -5.43 0.61
CA VAL A 94 -3.48 -5.56 1.44
C VAL A 94 -3.21 -6.31 2.73
N GLN A 95 -2.33 -7.32 2.71
CA GLN A 95 -1.93 -8.06 3.91
C GLN A 95 -1.12 -7.20 4.87
N ALA A 96 -0.29 -6.30 4.36
CA ALA A 96 0.47 -5.36 5.18
C ALA A 96 -0.47 -4.41 5.94
N VAL A 97 -1.51 -3.89 5.30
CA VAL A 97 -2.52 -3.06 5.97
C VAL A 97 -3.32 -3.87 6.99
N ALA A 98 -3.79 -5.06 6.63
CA ALA A 98 -4.52 -5.93 7.56
C ALA A 98 -3.68 -6.22 8.82
N SER A 99 -2.42 -6.58 8.64
CA SER A 99 -1.48 -6.88 9.72
C SER A 99 -1.25 -5.69 10.67
N ALA A 100 -1.23 -4.45 10.15
CA ALA A 100 -1.07 -3.25 10.96
C ALA A 100 -2.21 -3.05 11.99
N PHE A 101 -3.37 -3.64 11.73
CA PHE A 101 -4.52 -3.65 12.64
C PHE A 101 -4.73 -5.00 13.36
N GLY A 102 -3.82 -5.96 13.19
CA GLY A 102 -3.99 -7.32 13.74
C GLY A 102 -5.11 -8.11 13.08
N LEU A 103 -5.49 -7.75 11.84
CA LEU A 103 -6.53 -8.41 11.05
C LEU A 103 -5.91 -9.41 10.06
N ALA A 104 -6.69 -10.42 9.66
CA ALA A 104 -6.26 -11.43 8.70
C ALA A 104 -7.39 -11.78 7.72
N PHE A 105 -7.01 -12.07 6.47
CA PHE A 105 -7.94 -12.51 5.44
C PHE A 105 -8.29 -13.98 5.60
N ASP A 106 -9.51 -14.36 5.21
CA ASP A 106 -10.03 -15.72 5.22
C ASP A 106 -9.17 -16.71 4.42
N ARG A 107 -8.56 -16.22 3.34
CA ARG A 107 -7.67 -17.01 2.46
C ARG A 107 -6.21 -17.06 2.91
N CYS A 108 -5.85 -16.32 3.96
CA CYS A 108 -4.51 -16.32 4.54
C CYS A 108 -4.55 -15.83 6.00
N LEU A 109 -4.72 -16.74 6.92
CA LEU A 109 -4.79 -16.41 8.35
C LEU A 109 -3.43 -16.08 8.95
N GLY A 110 -2.32 -16.58 8.37
CA GLY A 110 -1.00 -16.43 8.98
C GLY A 110 -0.97 -17.05 10.38
N THR A 111 -0.74 -16.23 11.40
CA THR A 111 -0.78 -16.64 12.82
C THR A 111 -2.14 -16.38 13.49
N ALA A 112 -3.10 -15.77 12.79
CA ALA A 112 -4.44 -15.52 13.33
C ALA A 112 -5.25 -16.82 13.39
N THR A 113 -6.13 -16.92 14.38
CA THR A 113 -7.01 -18.08 14.56
C THR A 113 -8.38 -17.90 13.92
N VAL A 114 -8.76 -16.66 13.61
CA VAL A 114 -10.06 -16.30 13.04
C VAL A 114 -9.86 -15.27 11.92
N ALA A 115 -10.57 -15.45 10.83
CA ALA A 115 -10.64 -14.48 9.76
C ALA A 115 -11.38 -13.21 10.19
N SER A 116 -10.81 -12.06 9.88
CA SER A 116 -11.43 -10.74 10.08
C SER A 116 -11.47 -9.93 8.79
N GLY A 117 -11.17 -10.55 7.65
CA GLY A 117 -11.13 -9.90 6.34
C GLY A 117 -11.60 -10.80 5.20
N GLN A 118 -12.03 -10.17 4.11
CA GLN A 118 -12.48 -10.82 2.88
C GLN A 118 -11.74 -10.29 1.68
N VAL A 119 -11.38 -11.18 0.76
CA VAL A 119 -10.81 -10.81 -0.54
C VAL A 119 -11.92 -10.83 -1.58
N LEU A 120 -12.37 -9.65 -2.01
CA LEU A 120 -13.37 -9.44 -3.07
C LEU A 120 -12.70 -9.16 -4.42
N ALA A 121 -11.40 -8.79 -4.40
CA ALA A 121 -10.60 -8.60 -5.59
C ALA A 121 -10.55 -9.86 -6.45
N GLN A 122 -10.56 -9.70 -7.76
CA GLN A 122 -10.50 -10.81 -8.71
C GLN A 122 -9.60 -10.46 -9.90
N VAL A 123 -9.00 -11.50 -10.46
CA VAL A 123 -8.10 -11.40 -11.62
C VAL A 123 -8.85 -10.88 -12.84
N GLY A 124 -8.24 -9.94 -13.56
CA GLY A 124 -8.81 -9.37 -14.78
C GLY A 124 -9.93 -8.36 -14.54
N HIS A 125 -10.33 -8.10 -13.29
CA HIS A 125 -11.38 -7.14 -12.98
C HIS A 125 -10.99 -5.71 -13.34
N LYS A 126 -12.00 -4.94 -13.73
CA LYS A 126 -11.93 -3.55 -14.17
C LYS A 126 -12.82 -2.66 -13.29
N VAL A 127 -12.79 -1.36 -13.53
CA VAL A 127 -13.62 -0.38 -12.80
C VAL A 127 -15.10 -0.77 -12.82
N SER A 128 -15.61 -1.30 -13.94
CA SER A 128 -17.00 -1.74 -14.08
C SER A 128 -17.42 -2.88 -13.13
N ASP A 129 -16.43 -3.62 -12.58
CA ASP A 129 -16.70 -4.80 -11.75
C ASP A 129 -16.75 -4.46 -10.25
N LEU A 130 -16.26 -3.28 -9.86
CA LEU A 130 -16.24 -2.86 -8.45
C LEU A 130 -17.63 -2.89 -7.78
N PRO A 131 -18.74 -2.48 -8.41
CA PRO A 131 -20.07 -2.62 -7.80
C PRO A 131 -20.43 -4.06 -7.46
N ALA A 132 -20.08 -5.03 -8.31
CA ALA A 132 -20.33 -6.44 -8.05
C ALA A 132 -19.46 -6.97 -6.90
N GLN A 133 -18.20 -6.54 -6.81
CA GLN A 133 -17.33 -6.86 -5.66
C GLN A 133 -17.94 -6.32 -4.35
N ILE A 134 -18.43 -5.07 -4.34
CA ILE A 134 -19.06 -4.45 -3.17
C ILE A 134 -20.32 -5.23 -2.75
N LEU A 135 -21.13 -5.65 -3.69
CA LEU A 135 -22.32 -6.48 -3.43
C LEU A 135 -21.96 -7.89 -2.93
N GLY A 136 -20.77 -8.38 -3.24
CA GLY A 136 -20.24 -9.67 -2.81
C GLY A 136 -19.79 -9.73 -1.35
N VAL A 137 -19.76 -8.60 -0.62
CA VAL A 137 -19.37 -8.56 0.79
C VAL A 137 -20.35 -9.38 1.63
N GLN A 138 -19.80 -10.33 2.35
CA GLN A 138 -20.58 -11.23 3.20
C GLN A 138 -20.61 -10.75 4.66
N GLY A 139 -21.65 -11.13 5.38
CA GLY A 139 -21.83 -10.82 6.80
C GLY A 139 -22.52 -9.49 7.04
N ALA A 140 -22.00 -8.70 7.99
CA ALA A 140 -22.61 -7.43 8.37
C ALA A 140 -22.57 -6.39 7.23
N VAL A 141 -23.54 -5.49 7.20
CA VAL A 141 -23.55 -4.31 6.32
C VAL A 141 -22.26 -3.51 6.53
N LEU A 142 -21.78 -2.86 5.46
CA LEU A 142 -20.63 -1.96 5.52
C LEU A 142 -20.85 -0.85 6.55
N GLY A 143 -19.83 -0.54 7.33
CA GLY A 143 -19.94 0.46 8.41
C GLY A 143 -18.60 1.00 8.89
N GLU A 144 -18.64 1.87 9.88
CA GLU A 144 -17.52 2.64 10.42
C GLU A 144 -16.37 1.78 11.01
N LYS A 145 -16.62 0.50 11.28
CA LYS A 145 -15.60 -0.44 11.76
C LYS A 145 -14.99 -1.28 10.66
N ASP A 146 -15.27 -0.97 9.42
CA ASP A 146 -14.66 -1.59 8.26
C ASP A 146 -13.55 -0.71 7.69
N ILE A 147 -12.49 -1.36 7.21
CA ILE A 147 -11.52 -0.73 6.33
C ILE A 147 -11.58 -1.38 4.96
N ALA A 148 -11.85 -0.58 3.93
CA ALA A 148 -11.90 -1.01 2.53
C ALA A 148 -10.58 -0.62 1.84
N LEU A 149 -9.94 -1.58 1.20
CA LEU A 149 -8.68 -1.42 0.48
C LEU A 149 -8.96 -1.54 -1.00
N VAL A 150 -8.64 -0.52 -1.79
CA VAL A 150 -8.96 -0.46 -3.23
C VAL A 150 -7.70 -0.16 -4.04
N MET A 151 -7.37 -1.05 -4.98
CA MET A 151 -6.42 -0.80 -6.06
C MET A 151 -6.97 -1.45 -7.33
N LEU A 152 -7.35 -0.64 -8.32
CA LEU A 152 -8.08 -1.09 -9.50
C LEU A 152 -7.82 -0.14 -10.67
N GLY A 153 -7.75 -0.70 -11.88
CA GLY A 153 -7.63 0.08 -13.11
C GLY A 153 -6.51 -0.38 -14.04
N MET A 154 -5.61 -1.24 -13.60
CA MET A 154 -4.55 -1.77 -14.46
C MET A 154 -5.13 -2.45 -15.69
N ASN A 155 -6.17 -3.29 -15.53
CA ASN A 155 -6.82 -3.98 -16.64
C ASN A 155 -7.63 -3.03 -17.53
N ASP A 156 -8.16 -1.92 -17.01
CA ASP A 156 -8.77 -0.86 -17.81
C ASP A 156 -7.74 -0.19 -18.73
N ILE A 157 -6.57 0.14 -18.21
CA ILE A 157 -5.48 0.77 -18.94
C ILE A 157 -4.96 -0.15 -20.04
N LEU A 158 -4.77 -1.43 -19.75
CA LEU A 158 -4.31 -2.43 -20.72
C LEU A 158 -5.34 -2.65 -21.83
N GLU A 159 -6.64 -2.72 -21.50
CA GLU A 159 -7.72 -2.80 -22.48
C GLU A 159 -7.74 -1.58 -23.42
N ILE A 160 -7.63 -0.38 -22.84
CA ILE A 160 -7.58 0.86 -23.62
C ILE A 160 -6.33 0.90 -24.51
N TYR A 161 -5.16 0.53 -23.96
CA TYR A 161 -3.91 0.48 -24.72
C TYR A 161 -3.98 -0.50 -25.92
N ALA A 162 -4.64 -1.65 -25.75
CA ALA A 162 -4.80 -2.65 -26.81
C ALA A 162 -5.55 -2.13 -28.05
N GLU A 163 -6.31 -1.04 -27.92
CA GLU A 163 -7.00 -0.40 -29.02
C GLU A 163 -6.07 0.46 -29.92
N TYR A 164 -4.82 0.67 -29.52
CA TYR A 164 -3.86 1.38 -30.35
C TYR A 164 -3.21 0.44 -31.36
N PRO A 165 -3.05 0.80 -32.67
CA PRO A 165 -3.34 2.12 -33.27
C PRO A 165 -4.74 2.27 -33.87
N ARG A 166 -5.67 1.34 -33.59
CA ARG A 166 -7.06 1.43 -34.13
C ARG A 166 -7.76 2.72 -33.71
N LEU A 167 -7.54 3.14 -32.44
CA LEU A 167 -7.95 4.44 -31.92
C LEU A 167 -6.77 5.39 -31.87
N SER A 168 -7.03 6.68 -32.02
CA SER A 168 -6.03 7.73 -31.86
C SER A 168 -5.62 7.86 -30.38
N ARG A 169 -4.41 8.40 -30.12
CA ARG A 169 -3.95 8.69 -28.76
C ARG A 169 -4.95 9.53 -27.97
N ASP A 170 -5.54 10.58 -28.58
CA ASP A 170 -6.51 11.46 -27.93
C ASP A 170 -7.79 10.72 -27.54
N ALA A 171 -8.25 9.79 -28.37
CA ALA A 171 -9.39 8.93 -28.06
C ALA A 171 -9.09 8.03 -26.86
N LEU A 172 -7.91 7.39 -26.83
CA LEU A 172 -7.47 6.55 -25.71
C LEU A 172 -7.34 7.33 -24.40
N ILE A 173 -6.75 8.53 -24.44
CA ILE A 173 -6.65 9.45 -23.31
C ILE A 173 -8.04 9.82 -22.78
N SER A 174 -9.00 10.05 -23.68
CA SER A 174 -10.37 10.36 -23.30
C SER A 174 -11.07 9.17 -22.60
N LEU A 175 -10.81 7.94 -23.06
CA LEU A 175 -11.31 6.72 -22.41
C LEU A 175 -10.68 6.53 -21.02
N ALA A 176 -9.35 6.68 -20.89
CA ALA A 176 -8.67 6.58 -19.60
C ALA A 176 -9.22 7.60 -18.59
N ARG A 177 -9.43 8.84 -19.02
CA ARG A 177 -10.08 9.90 -18.22
C ARG A 177 -11.46 9.48 -17.72
N ALA A 178 -12.28 8.95 -18.61
CA ALA A 178 -13.64 8.54 -18.26
C ALA A 178 -13.65 7.39 -17.24
N ARG A 179 -12.77 6.39 -17.43
CA ARG A 179 -12.62 5.26 -16.49
C ARG A 179 -12.09 5.70 -15.12
N GLY A 180 -11.07 6.59 -15.07
CA GLY A 180 -10.56 7.14 -13.81
C GLY A 180 -11.63 7.88 -13.02
N ARG A 181 -12.42 8.75 -13.68
CA ARG A 181 -13.57 9.42 -13.02
C ARG A 181 -14.63 8.44 -12.53
N ALA A 182 -14.90 7.40 -13.29
CA ALA A 182 -15.85 6.36 -12.87
C ALA A 182 -15.35 5.66 -11.59
N LEU A 183 -14.07 5.33 -11.51
CA LEU A 183 -13.48 4.74 -10.31
C LEU A 183 -13.60 5.66 -9.11
N GLY A 184 -13.24 6.96 -9.26
CA GLY A 184 -13.35 7.94 -8.17
C GLY A 184 -14.77 8.04 -7.60
N ARG A 185 -15.80 8.07 -8.46
CA ARG A 185 -17.20 8.07 -8.02
C ARG A 185 -17.58 6.79 -7.27
N LEU A 186 -17.20 5.62 -7.76
CA LEU A 186 -17.49 4.35 -7.11
C LEU A 186 -16.81 4.24 -5.74
N ILE A 187 -15.59 4.78 -5.60
CA ILE A 187 -14.89 4.86 -4.31
C ILE A 187 -15.63 5.79 -3.35
N ASN A 188 -16.12 6.95 -3.82
CA ASN A 188 -16.93 7.86 -3.01
C ASN A 188 -18.22 7.17 -2.52
N ASP A 189 -18.91 6.45 -3.41
CA ASP A 189 -20.11 5.68 -3.07
C ASP A 189 -19.81 4.60 -2.03
N LEU A 190 -18.64 3.95 -2.11
CA LEU A 190 -18.18 2.98 -1.12
C LEU A 190 -17.93 3.66 0.23
N ALA A 191 -17.19 4.75 0.26
CA ALA A 191 -16.87 5.49 1.50
C ALA A 191 -18.15 6.02 2.20
N LEU A 192 -19.12 6.49 1.43
CA LEU A 192 -20.41 6.98 1.96
C LEU A 192 -21.28 5.86 2.55
N ARG A 193 -20.93 4.59 2.35
CA ARG A 193 -21.58 3.45 3.03
C ARG A 193 -21.03 3.16 4.43
N GLY A 194 -20.00 3.90 4.86
CA GLY A 194 -19.48 3.88 6.22
C GLY A 194 -18.03 3.43 6.41
N PRO A 195 -17.42 2.56 5.55
CA PRO A 195 -16.05 2.15 5.78
C PRO A 195 -15.07 3.30 5.55
N ALA A 196 -13.97 3.30 6.31
CA ALA A 196 -12.79 4.06 5.93
C ALA A 196 -12.16 3.40 4.70
N VAL A 197 -11.78 4.18 3.68
CA VAL A 197 -11.28 3.64 2.40
C VAL A 197 -9.83 4.03 2.19
N VAL A 198 -8.95 3.05 1.99
CA VAL A 198 -7.58 3.25 1.53
C VAL A 198 -7.51 2.95 0.04
N VAL A 199 -7.12 3.94 -0.75
CA VAL A 199 -7.03 3.85 -2.20
C VAL A 199 -5.59 3.96 -2.64
N LEU A 200 -5.14 3.01 -3.45
CA LEU A 200 -3.90 3.13 -4.20
C LEU A 200 -4.20 3.47 -5.66
N THR A 201 -3.49 4.43 -6.23
CA THR A 201 -3.48 4.63 -7.68
C THR A 201 -2.90 3.40 -8.38
N VAL A 202 -3.17 3.23 -9.67
CA VAL A 202 -2.52 2.18 -10.48
C VAL A 202 -1.01 2.46 -10.50
N PRO A 203 -0.14 1.48 -10.17
CA PRO A 203 1.31 1.61 -10.33
C PRO A 203 1.69 2.05 -11.74
N ASP A 204 2.82 2.74 -11.90
CA ASP A 204 3.29 3.15 -13.22
C ASP A 204 3.79 1.93 -14.02
N ILE A 205 2.84 1.24 -14.67
CA ILE A 205 3.12 0.07 -15.50
C ILE A 205 3.82 0.42 -16.81
N SER A 206 4.03 1.70 -17.13
CA SER A 206 4.86 2.11 -18.28
C SER A 206 6.34 1.76 -18.08
N LEU A 207 6.74 1.54 -16.83
CA LEU A 207 8.09 1.14 -16.43
C LEU A 207 8.25 -0.39 -16.33
N SER A 208 7.18 -1.14 -16.56
CA SER A 208 7.16 -2.60 -16.47
C SER A 208 7.91 -3.27 -17.63
N PRO A 209 8.39 -4.50 -17.46
CA PRO A 209 8.97 -5.28 -18.55
C PRO A 209 8.05 -5.37 -19.77
N PHE A 210 6.74 -5.49 -19.57
CA PHE A 210 5.74 -5.46 -20.65
C PHE A 210 5.83 -4.17 -21.47
N ALA A 211 5.76 -3.02 -20.83
CA ALA A 211 5.76 -1.73 -21.53
C ALA A 211 7.09 -1.48 -22.26
N LEU A 212 8.21 -1.85 -21.65
CA LEU A 212 9.52 -1.77 -22.28
C LEU A 212 9.62 -2.69 -23.51
N ALA A 213 9.08 -3.90 -23.44
CA ALA A 213 9.01 -4.83 -24.57
C ALA A 213 8.13 -4.32 -25.71
N GLN A 214 7.07 -3.56 -25.43
CA GLN A 214 6.24 -2.95 -26.47
C GLN A 214 7.03 -2.01 -27.39
N ASN A 215 8.00 -1.26 -26.86
CA ASN A 215 8.84 -0.37 -27.66
C ASN A 215 9.64 -1.14 -28.72
N THR A 216 10.20 -2.29 -28.33
CA THR A 216 11.05 -3.11 -29.22
C THR A 216 10.24 -4.00 -30.14
N SER A 217 9.22 -4.67 -29.65
CA SER A 217 8.42 -5.63 -30.42
C SER A 217 7.60 -4.97 -31.53
N THR A 218 7.18 -3.71 -31.34
CA THR A 218 6.43 -2.96 -32.34
C THR A 218 7.30 -2.05 -33.21
N GLY A 219 8.58 -1.86 -32.84
CA GLY A 219 9.46 -0.87 -33.48
C GLY A 219 9.04 0.59 -33.22
N ASP A 220 8.13 0.83 -32.28
CA ASP A 220 7.64 2.16 -31.91
C ASP A 220 8.14 2.52 -30.49
N PRO A 221 9.19 3.34 -30.35
CA PRO A 221 9.77 3.68 -29.05
C PRO A 221 8.85 4.53 -28.15
N THR A 222 7.68 4.91 -28.67
CA THR A 222 6.72 5.74 -27.93
C THR A 222 5.60 4.94 -27.26
N ARG A 223 5.63 3.60 -27.32
CA ARG A 223 4.60 2.74 -26.74
C ARG A 223 4.53 2.82 -25.22
N SER A 224 5.67 2.71 -24.54
CA SER A 224 5.72 2.89 -23.07
C SER A 224 5.27 4.31 -22.68
N LYS A 225 5.62 5.33 -23.46
CA LYS A 225 5.14 6.71 -23.23
C LYS A 225 3.62 6.82 -23.35
N LEU A 226 3.00 6.11 -24.29
CA LEU A 226 1.53 6.06 -24.38
C LEU A 226 0.94 5.41 -23.11
N ILE A 227 1.51 4.29 -22.65
CA ILE A 227 1.07 3.63 -21.40
C ILE A 227 1.21 4.59 -20.21
N PHE A 228 2.34 5.32 -20.11
CA PHE A 228 2.51 6.35 -19.09
C PHE A 228 1.39 7.41 -19.13
N ASP A 229 1.09 7.94 -20.31
CA ASP A 229 0.06 8.97 -20.46
C ASP A 229 -1.33 8.43 -20.05
N LEU A 230 -1.63 7.17 -20.34
CA LEU A 230 -2.88 6.51 -19.96
C LEU A 230 -2.95 6.32 -18.42
N VAL A 231 -1.89 5.79 -17.79
CA VAL A 231 -1.79 5.65 -16.33
C VAL A 231 -1.98 6.99 -15.65
N LYS A 232 -1.20 7.99 -16.09
CA LYS A 232 -1.25 9.33 -15.49
C LYS A 232 -2.64 9.94 -15.57
N VAL A 233 -3.27 9.93 -16.74
CA VAL A 233 -4.61 10.51 -16.94
C VAL A 233 -5.66 9.75 -16.14
N PHE A 234 -5.58 8.43 -16.08
CA PHE A 234 -6.48 7.60 -15.29
C PHE A 234 -6.36 7.96 -13.80
N ASN A 235 -5.14 7.95 -13.24
CA ASN A 235 -4.86 8.22 -11.83
C ASN A 235 -5.22 9.66 -11.44
N ASP A 236 -4.84 10.66 -12.25
CA ASP A 236 -5.19 12.06 -12.02
C ASP A 236 -6.72 12.24 -11.92
N ASN A 237 -7.46 11.64 -12.84
CA ASN A 237 -8.92 11.78 -12.87
C ASN A 237 -9.62 10.94 -11.80
N THR A 238 -9.05 9.84 -11.34
CA THR A 238 -9.50 9.15 -10.12
C THR A 238 -9.34 10.08 -8.92
N SER A 239 -8.14 10.63 -8.73
CA SER A 239 -7.80 11.48 -7.57
C SER A 239 -8.64 12.77 -7.50
N ILE A 240 -8.88 13.43 -8.65
CA ILE A 240 -9.71 14.67 -8.74
C ILE A 240 -11.17 14.40 -8.35
N GLU A 241 -11.69 13.21 -8.65
CA GLU A 241 -13.08 12.86 -8.38
C GLU A 241 -13.31 12.45 -6.91
N LEU A 242 -12.26 12.05 -6.17
CA LEU A 242 -12.40 11.62 -4.77
C LEU A 242 -12.88 12.75 -3.86
N ILE A 243 -13.72 12.40 -2.88
CA ILE A 243 -14.07 13.30 -1.78
C ILE A 243 -12.79 13.66 -1.02
N ASN A 244 -12.51 14.97 -0.93
CA ASN A 244 -11.33 15.48 -0.21
C ASN A 244 -11.60 15.55 1.31
N ASP A 245 -11.86 14.41 1.92
CA ASP A 245 -11.96 14.23 3.36
C ASP A 245 -11.09 13.05 3.80
N GLY A 246 -9.97 13.37 4.44
CA GLY A 246 -9.00 12.38 4.90
C GLY A 246 -9.53 11.44 5.98
N ARG A 247 -10.70 11.73 6.57
CA ARG A 247 -11.40 10.82 7.52
C ARG A 247 -12.15 9.72 6.79
N LEU A 248 -12.48 9.90 5.53
CA LEU A 248 -13.20 8.93 4.73
C LEU A 248 -12.28 8.17 3.78
N ILE A 249 -11.35 8.90 3.13
CA ILE A 249 -10.52 8.35 2.06
C ILE A 249 -9.05 8.69 2.29
N GLY A 250 -8.22 7.67 2.38
CA GLY A 250 -6.76 7.74 2.39
C GLY A 250 -6.19 7.39 1.02
N LEU A 251 -5.67 8.39 0.28
CA LEU A 251 -5.08 8.20 -1.04
C LEU A 251 -3.56 8.00 -0.95
N ILE A 252 -3.06 7.00 -1.69
CA ILE A 252 -1.63 6.71 -1.89
C ILE A 252 -1.33 6.71 -3.39
N TYR A 253 -0.30 7.44 -3.79
CA TYR A 253 0.15 7.54 -5.18
C TYR A 253 1.14 6.41 -5.49
N ALA A 254 0.62 5.24 -5.86
CA ALA A 254 1.44 4.07 -6.18
C ALA A 254 2.24 4.25 -7.48
N ASP A 255 1.75 5.04 -8.43
CA ASP A 255 2.47 5.43 -9.64
C ASP A 255 3.74 6.23 -9.32
N ILE A 256 3.62 7.25 -8.50
CA ILE A 256 4.77 8.08 -8.07
C ILE A 256 5.78 7.21 -7.32
N GLU A 257 5.30 6.30 -6.45
CA GLU A 257 6.19 5.43 -5.70
C GLU A 257 6.88 4.40 -6.59
N THR A 258 6.21 3.90 -7.62
CA THR A 258 6.83 3.03 -8.64
C THR A 258 7.93 3.77 -9.40
N GLN A 259 7.69 5.03 -9.77
CA GLN A 259 8.72 5.89 -10.41
C GLN A 259 9.93 6.08 -9.48
N ASN A 260 9.71 6.39 -8.19
CA ASN A 260 10.78 6.51 -7.20
C ASN A 260 11.61 5.22 -7.08
N MET A 261 10.97 4.05 -7.05
CA MET A 261 11.65 2.76 -6.97
C MET A 261 12.52 2.49 -8.22
N VAL A 262 12.08 2.94 -9.40
CA VAL A 262 12.84 2.78 -10.66
C VAL A 262 13.96 3.80 -10.77
N GLU A 263 13.74 5.04 -10.33
CA GLU A 263 14.75 6.12 -10.40
C GLU A 263 15.85 5.94 -9.36
N PHE A 264 15.52 5.46 -8.16
CA PHE A 264 16.44 5.31 -7.04
C PHE A 264 16.48 3.87 -6.47
N PRO A 265 16.75 2.84 -7.30
CA PRO A 265 16.56 1.43 -6.91
C PRO A 265 17.38 1.03 -5.68
N SER A 266 18.59 1.56 -5.53
CA SER A 266 19.46 1.27 -4.37
C SER A 266 18.86 1.76 -3.04
N SER A 267 18.06 2.82 -3.05
CA SER A 267 17.36 3.32 -1.85
C SER A 267 16.26 2.37 -1.38
N PHE A 268 15.83 1.46 -2.25
CA PHE A 268 14.81 0.45 -1.97
C PHE A 268 15.40 -0.97 -1.93
N ASN A 269 16.73 -1.11 -1.91
CA ASN A 269 17.43 -2.40 -1.98
C ASN A 269 17.08 -3.22 -3.23
N LEU A 270 16.75 -2.56 -4.34
CA LEU A 270 16.44 -3.21 -5.61
C LEU A 270 17.71 -3.32 -6.46
N SER A 271 17.96 -4.51 -6.99
CA SER A 271 19.05 -4.79 -7.92
C SER A 271 18.58 -4.82 -9.38
N ASN A 272 17.27 -4.91 -9.61
CA ASN A 272 16.67 -4.88 -10.95
C ASN A 272 15.26 -4.29 -10.92
N VAL A 273 14.98 -3.38 -11.85
CA VAL A 273 13.69 -2.68 -11.98
C VAL A 273 13.11 -2.74 -13.40
N THR A 274 13.73 -3.51 -14.29
CA THR A 274 13.35 -3.58 -15.72
C THR A 274 13.03 -4.97 -16.23
N ALA A 275 13.27 -6.01 -15.43
CA ALA A 275 13.04 -7.40 -15.81
C ALA A 275 12.15 -8.15 -14.82
N ALA A 276 11.42 -9.14 -15.31
CA ALA A 276 10.62 -10.07 -14.52
C ALA A 276 11.49 -11.07 -13.76
N ALA A 277 11.23 -11.27 -12.47
CA ALA A 277 11.96 -12.18 -11.61
C ALA A 277 11.58 -13.66 -11.81
N CYS A 278 10.29 -13.93 -12.09
CA CYS A 278 9.77 -15.27 -12.29
C CYS A 278 10.21 -15.88 -13.63
N LYS A 279 10.48 -17.19 -13.65
CA LYS A 279 10.69 -17.94 -14.88
C LYS A 279 9.39 -18.00 -15.68
N ASP A 280 9.49 -17.95 -17.01
CA ASP A 280 8.33 -18.01 -17.91
C ASP A 280 7.60 -19.37 -17.81
N THR A 281 8.31 -20.41 -17.32
CA THR A 281 7.75 -21.74 -17.03
C THR A 281 6.91 -21.81 -15.76
N ALA A 282 6.91 -20.75 -14.94
CA ALA A 282 6.15 -20.65 -13.71
C ALA A 282 5.41 -19.30 -13.64
N PRO A 283 4.40 -19.07 -14.51
CA PRO A 283 3.65 -17.83 -14.54
C PRO A 283 2.87 -17.62 -13.23
N LEU A 284 2.57 -16.36 -12.89
CA LEU A 284 1.72 -16.05 -11.73
C LEU A 284 0.33 -16.70 -11.88
N PRO A 285 -0.24 -17.21 -10.79
CA PRO A 285 0.24 -17.16 -9.41
C PRO A 285 1.16 -18.34 -9.01
N ASN A 286 1.71 -19.11 -9.95
CA ASN A 286 2.51 -20.30 -9.64
C ASN A 286 4.00 -19.99 -9.38
N CYS A 287 4.42 -18.75 -9.54
CA CYS A 287 5.79 -18.34 -9.23
C CYS A 287 6.05 -18.40 -7.73
N THR A 288 7.17 -19.03 -7.38
CA THR A 288 7.64 -19.18 -6.00
C THR A 288 9.12 -18.78 -5.89
N THR A 289 9.63 -18.69 -4.67
CA THR A 289 11.08 -18.46 -4.42
C THR A 289 11.97 -19.49 -5.08
N ALA A 290 11.48 -20.70 -5.40
CA ALA A 290 12.23 -21.75 -6.11
C ALA A 290 12.13 -21.65 -7.65
N THR A 291 11.25 -20.82 -8.19
CA THR A 291 11.03 -20.69 -9.64
C THR A 291 11.44 -19.33 -10.19
N LEU A 292 12.35 -18.65 -9.50
CA LEU A 292 12.96 -17.41 -9.97
C LEU A 292 13.98 -17.68 -11.07
N LYS A 293 14.24 -16.67 -11.91
CA LYS A 293 15.26 -16.73 -12.97
C LYS A 293 16.63 -16.97 -12.37
N ASP A 294 17.48 -17.62 -13.14
CA ASP A 294 18.86 -17.88 -12.73
C ASP A 294 19.69 -16.59 -12.84
N ALA A 295 20.80 -16.52 -12.10
CA ALA A 295 21.76 -15.44 -12.23
C ALA A 295 22.32 -15.37 -13.66
N VAL A 296 22.36 -14.17 -14.23
CA VAL A 296 23.06 -13.89 -15.49
C VAL A 296 24.24 -12.96 -15.14
N PRO A 297 25.46 -13.50 -15.05
CA PRO A 297 26.61 -12.68 -14.67
C PRO A 297 26.77 -11.45 -15.59
N PRO A 298 27.16 -10.27 -15.07
CA PRO A 298 27.57 -10.01 -13.67
C PRO A 298 26.41 -9.75 -12.67
N ALA A 299 25.14 -9.83 -13.10
CA ALA A 299 23.99 -9.56 -12.23
C ALA A 299 23.74 -10.75 -11.28
N ALA A 300 23.36 -10.42 -10.04
CA ALA A 300 22.92 -11.42 -9.08
C ALA A 300 21.56 -12.02 -9.48
N ALA A 301 21.31 -13.28 -9.06
CA ALA A 301 20.00 -13.89 -9.21
C ALA A 301 18.93 -13.08 -8.49
N PRO A 302 17.70 -13.03 -9.01
CA PRO A 302 16.57 -12.39 -8.32
C PRO A 302 16.28 -13.10 -7.00
N THR A 303 15.83 -12.29 -6.04
CA THR A 303 15.15 -12.78 -4.84
C THR A 303 13.76 -12.14 -4.77
N ALA A 304 12.91 -12.64 -3.89
CA ALA A 304 11.57 -12.07 -3.71
C ALA A 304 11.59 -10.55 -3.38
N THR A 305 12.68 -10.07 -2.81
CA THR A 305 12.82 -8.68 -2.32
C THR A 305 13.87 -7.84 -3.05
N SER A 306 14.52 -8.38 -4.10
CA SER A 306 15.60 -7.66 -4.79
C SER A 306 15.25 -7.16 -6.19
N TRP A 307 14.15 -7.62 -6.78
CA TRP A 307 13.67 -7.16 -8.07
C TRP A 307 12.28 -6.51 -7.90
N LEU A 308 11.96 -5.51 -8.72
CA LEU A 308 10.69 -4.78 -8.61
C LEU A 308 9.51 -5.56 -9.16
N TRP A 309 9.70 -6.28 -10.27
CA TRP A 309 8.65 -6.97 -11.00
C TRP A 309 8.72 -8.48 -10.77
N ALA A 310 7.58 -9.08 -10.42
CA ALA A 310 7.46 -10.54 -10.36
C ALA A 310 7.36 -11.14 -11.76
N ASP A 311 6.44 -10.62 -12.57
CA ASP A 311 6.30 -10.95 -14.00
C ASP A 311 6.40 -9.68 -14.86
N ASP A 312 5.84 -9.69 -16.05
CA ASP A 312 5.91 -8.56 -16.97
C ASP A 312 5.13 -7.33 -16.53
N LEU A 313 4.17 -7.46 -15.61
CA LEU A 313 3.25 -6.39 -15.21
C LEU A 313 3.09 -6.25 -13.69
N ARG A 314 3.25 -7.35 -12.93
CA ARG A 314 2.88 -7.38 -11.52
C ARG A 314 4.11 -7.21 -10.64
N LEU A 315 3.88 -6.49 -9.55
CA LEU A 315 4.93 -6.21 -8.57
C LEU A 315 5.39 -7.47 -7.85
N SER A 316 6.68 -7.53 -7.56
CA SER A 316 7.25 -8.50 -6.62
C SER A 316 6.89 -8.14 -5.17
N PRO A 317 7.20 -9.01 -4.20
CA PRO A 317 7.08 -8.68 -2.78
C PRO A 317 7.81 -7.40 -2.36
N ALA A 318 8.90 -7.02 -3.03
CA ALA A 318 9.58 -5.74 -2.77
C ALA A 318 8.66 -4.55 -3.07
N GLY A 319 8.05 -4.52 -4.26
CA GLY A 319 7.10 -3.47 -4.65
C GLY A 319 5.86 -3.47 -3.75
N HIS A 320 5.29 -4.65 -3.50
CA HIS A 320 4.14 -4.79 -2.59
C HIS A 320 4.45 -4.35 -1.16
N SER A 321 5.63 -4.69 -0.63
CA SER A 321 6.06 -4.27 0.72
C SER A 321 6.11 -2.75 0.83
N ARG A 322 6.67 -2.08 -0.17
CA ARG A 322 6.74 -0.61 -0.16
C ARG A 322 5.37 0.04 -0.21
N LEU A 323 4.50 -0.38 -1.13
CA LEU A 323 3.14 0.13 -1.22
C LEU A 323 2.32 -0.20 0.04
N GLY A 324 2.49 -1.40 0.59
CA GLY A 324 1.85 -1.84 1.81
C GLY A 324 2.25 -1.02 3.04
N GLN A 325 3.53 -0.65 3.17
CA GLN A 325 4.01 0.24 4.25
C GLN A 325 3.37 1.63 4.16
N LEU A 326 3.31 2.21 2.96
CA LEU A 326 2.66 3.51 2.75
C LEU A 326 1.17 3.44 3.08
N ALA A 327 0.49 2.40 2.60
CA ALA A 327 -0.93 2.18 2.85
C ALA A 327 -1.23 1.97 4.34
N ALA A 328 -0.45 1.14 5.03
CA ALA A 328 -0.57 0.91 6.47
C ALA A 328 -0.30 2.20 7.27
N SER A 329 0.77 2.92 6.93
CA SER A 329 1.07 4.21 7.56
C SER A 329 -0.06 5.21 7.36
N ARG A 330 -0.64 5.27 6.16
CA ARG A 330 -1.77 6.16 5.86
C ARG A 330 -3.00 5.77 6.66
N ALA A 331 -3.28 4.48 6.80
CA ALA A 331 -4.43 3.97 7.52
C ALA A 331 -4.33 4.19 9.05
N VAL A 332 -3.13 4.00 9.63
CA VAL A 332 -2.92 4.10 11.09
C VAL A 332 -2.76 5.54 11.55
N ASN A 333 -2.08 6.41 10.77
CA ASN A 333 -1.67 7.75 11.18
C ASN A 333 -2.57 8.87 10.65
N ASN A 334 -3.60 8.55 9.92
CA ASN A 334 -4.51 9.53 9.35
C ASN A 334 -5.73 9.72 10.26
N PRO A 335 -6.46 10.85 10.12
CA PRO A 335 -7.66 11.08 10.91
C PRO A 335 -8.81 10.10 10.65
N PHE A 336 -8.56 8.89 10.14
CA PHE A 336 -9.59 7.84 10.15
C PHE A 336 -10.17 7.68 11.54
#